data_caa95571fa056ac89eb3cfaa5658ea84
#
_entry.id   caa95571fa056ac89eb3cfaa5658ea84
#
_cell.length_a   1.000
_cell.length_b   1.000
_cell.length_c   1.000
_cell.angle_alpha   90.00
_cell.angle_beta   90.00
_cell.angle_gamma   90.00
#
_symmetry.space_group_name_H-M   'P 1'
#
loop_
_entity.id
_entity.type
_entity.pdbx_description
1 polymer ?
#
loop_
_entity_poly.entity_id
_entity_poly.type
_entity_poly.pdbx_seq_one_letter_code
_entity_poly.pdbx_strand_id
1 'polypeptide(L)'
;MFKKFAAFSIIFFLLSCSDNQALDIDVPTTSQVEKLIEHSKEFEQQVISFNTPGGKIHFAIGFGIANSIMVEGDGGNIIIDASDSVFEAEKIYSLFVEQNSNPIKAIIYTHNHGDHTFGAAY
;
A
#
# COMPACT_ATOMS: atom_id res chain seq x y z
N MET A 1 -31.13 -75.30 12.97
CA MET A 1 -31.03 -74.62 11.65
C MET A 1 -30.41 -73.21 11.88
N PHE A 2 -29.07 -73.12 11.93
CA PHE A 2 -28.30 -71.94 12.25
C PHE A 2 -27.92 -71.19 10.98
N LYS A 3 -28.45 -70.03 10.74
CA LYS A 3 -28.04 -69.16 9.65
C LYS A 3 -26.74 -68.45 10.05
N LYS A 4 -25.66 -68.74 9.31
CA LYS A 4 -24.38 -68.02 9.43
C LYS A 4 -24.53 -66.64 8.75
N PHE A 5 -24.43 -65.55 9.54
CA PHE A 5 -24.25 -64.21 9.02
C PHE A 5 -22.77 -64.00 8.69
N ALA A 6 -22.45 -63.85 7.43
CA ALA A 6 -21.12 -63.43 7.01
C ALA A 6 -21.00 -61.89 7.18
N ALA A 7 -20.15 -61.48 8.11
CA ALA A 7 -19.79 -60.08 8.26
C ALA A 7 -18.83 -59.67 7.11
N PHE A 8 -19.32 -58.83 6.22
CA PHE A 8 -18.51 -58.24 5.16
C PHE A 8 -17.80 -57.02 5.73
N SER A 9 -16.51 -57.18 6.07
CA SER A 9 -15.67 -56.10 6.58
C SER A 9 -15.20 -55.26 5.39
N ILE A 10 -15.77 -54.10 5.22
CA ILE A 10 -15.32 -53.11 4.23
C ILE A 10 -14.13 -52.38 4.85
N ILE A 11 -12.92 -52.72 4.38
CA ILE A 11 -11.71 -51.98 4.70
C ILE A 11 -11.69 -50.77 3.79
N PHE A 12 -12.01 -49.62 4.36
CA PHE A 12 -11.81 -48.33 3.70
C PHE A 12 -10.31 -48.04 3.70
N PHE A 13 -9.66 -48.24 2.58
CA PHE A 13 -8.32 -47.70 2.34
C PHE A 13 -8.45 -46.20 2.18
N LEU A 14 -8.15 -45.46 3.26
CA LEU A 14 -7.86 -44.06 3.16
C LEU A 14 -6.52 -43.91 2.43
N LEU A 15 -6.57 -43.78 1.11
CA LEU A 15 -5.47 -43.25 0.34
C LEU A 15 -5.33 -41.74 0.74
N SER A 16 -4.55 -41.53 1.80
CA SER A 16 -3.99 -40.25 2.09
C SER A 16 -3.07 -39.87 0.94
N CYS A 17 -3.54 -39.00 0.04
CA CYS A 17 -2.65 -38.32 -0.86
C CYS A 17 -1.73 -37.42 -0.02
N SER A 18 -0.60 -37.96 0.37
CA SER A 18 0.54 -37.13 0.78
C SER A 18 1.30 -36.73 -0.48
N ASP A 19 0.74 -35.84 -1.28
CA ASP A 19 1.54 -35.04 -2.20
C ASP A 19 2.34 -34.06 -1.35
N ASN A 20 3.46 -34.56 -0.82
CA ASN A 20 4.58 -33.75 -0.41
C ASN A 20 5.25 -33.18 -1.67
N GLN A 21 4.53 -32.40 -2.46
CA GLN A 21 5.16 -31.44 -3.32
C GLN A 21 5.72 -30.37 -2.37
N ALA A 22 6.99 -30.51 -2.04
CA ALA A 22 7.74 -29.38 -1.50
C ALA A 22 7.47 -28.21 -2.45
N LEU A 23 6.81 -27.17 -1.95
CA LEU A 23 6.71 -25.92 -2.67
C LEU A 23 8.15 -25.55 -3.04
N ASP A 24 8.46 -25.61 -4.34
CA ASP A 24 9.72 -25.13 -4.87
C ASP A 24 9.67 -23.59 -4.73
N ILE A 25 10.00 -23.12 -3.51
CA ILE A 25 10.10 -21.71 -3.21
C ILE A 25 11.37 -21.26 -3.89
N ASP A 26 11.24 -20.58 -5.01
CA ASP A 26 12.36 -19.92 -5.70
C ASP A 26 12.93 -18.87 -4.74
N VAL A 27 13.97 -19.29 -4.00
CA VAL A 27 14.65 -18.40 -3.06
C VAL A 27 15.40 -17.36 -3.88
N PRO A 28 15.10 -16.05 -3.71
CA PRO A 28 15.75 -15.00 -4.48
C PRO A 28 17.28 -15.08 -4.37
N THR A 29 17.98 -14.95 -5.48
CA THR A 29 19.44 -14.86 -5.47
C THR A 29 19.88 -13.56 -4.80
N THR A 30 21.12 -13.52 -4.28
CA THR A 30 21.71 -12.30 -3.69
C THR A 30 21.58 -11.09 -4.62
N SER A 31 21.80 -11.29 -5.91
CA SER A 31 21.68 -10.23 -6.93
C SER A 31 20.23 -9.74 -7.11
N GLN A 32 19.23 -10.61 -6.98
CA GLN A 32 17.82 -10.18 -7.03
C GLN A 32 17.43 -9.40 -5.78
N VAL A 33 17.94 -9.81 -4.61
CA VAL A 33 17.72 -9.09 -3.35
C VAL A 33 18.36 -7.70 -3.40
N GLU A 34 19.60 -7.59 -3.89
CA GLU A 34 20.29 -6.29 -4.06
C GLU A 34 19.51 -5.34 -4.98
N LYS A 35 19.01 -5.83 -6.11
CA LYS A 35 18.17 -5.03 -7.03
C LYS A 35 16.86 -4.59 -6.37
N LEU A 36 16.24 -5.45 -5.57
CA LEU A 36 15.01 -5.10 -4.85
C LEU A 36 15.27 -4.03 -3.79
N ILE A 37 16.37 -4.13 -3.04
CA ILE A 37 16.79 -3.11 -2.07
C ILE A 37 17.08 -1.78 -2.77
N GLU A 38 17.77 -1.79 -3.92
CA GLU A 38 18.03 -0.57 -4.68
C GLU A 38 16.73 0.07 -5.17
N HIS A 39 15.81 -0.72 -5.71
CA HIS A 39 14.51 -0.23 -6.15
C HIS A 39 13.66 0.32 -5.00
N SER A 40 13.75 -0.29 -3.79
CA SER A 40 12.99 0.18 -2.64
C SER A 40 13.37 1.60 -2.19
N LYS A 41 14.57 2.09 -2.51
CA LYS A 41 15.00 3.45 -2.20
C LYS A 41 14.21 4.52 -2.95
N GLU A 42 13.63 4.17 -4.09
CA GLU A 42 12.74 5.07 -4.85
C GLU A 42 11.46 5.41 -4.08
N PHE A 43 11.10 4.57 -3.09
CA PHE A 43 9.92 4.73 -2.24
C PHE A 43 10.25 5.22 -0.83
N GLU A 44 11.46 5.72 -0.58
CA GLU A 44 11.78 6.38 0.69
C GLU A 44 10.95 7.65 0.85
N GLN A 45 10.62 7.98 2.11
CA GLN A 45 9.80 9.15 2.43
C GLN A 45 10.45 10.44 1.93
N GLN A 46 9.81 11.10 0.99
CA GLN A 46 10.30 12.33 0.38
C GLN A 46 9.18 13.20 -0.19
N VAL A 47 9.48 14.47 -0.40
CA VAL A 47 8.64 15.38 -1.18
C VAL A 47 9.38 15.78 -2.45
N ILE A 48 8.80 15.43 -3.60
CA ILE A 48 9.31 15.80 -4.92
C ILE A 48 8.48 16.96 -5.46
N SER A 49 9.12 18.01 -5.97
CA SER A 49 8.45 19.19 -6.45
C SER A 49 8.69 19.46 -7.93
N PHE A 50 7.65 19.85 -8.65
CA PHE A 50 7.69 20.20 -10.07
C PHE A 50 7.17 21.62 -10.28
N ASN A 51 7.85 22.41 -11.12
CA ASN A 51 7.40 23.73 -11.50
C ASN A 51 6.32 23.64 -12.59
N THR A 52 5.28 24.46 -12.47
CA THR A 52 4.24 24.64 -13.48
C THR A 52 4.06 26.14 -13.75
N PRO A 53 3.39 26.56 -14.83
CA PRO A 53 3.11 27.97 -15.08
C PRO A 53 2.29 28.67 -13.98
N GLY A 54 1.51 27.92 -13.19
CA GLY A 54 0.63 28.45 -12.13
C GLY A 54 1.16 28.28 -10.70
N GLY A 55 2.39 27.77 -10.51
CA GLY A 55 2.95 27.47 -9.20
C GLY A 55 3.71 26.14 -9.22
N LYS A 56 3.78 25.47 -8.08
CA LYS A 56 4.43 24.17 -7.99
C LYS A 56 3.41 23.07 -7.66
N ILE A 57 3.78 21.85 -7.98
CA ILE A 57 3.09 20.64 -7.54
C ILE A 57 4.10 19.82 -6.73
N HIS A 58 3.70 19.41 -5.53
CA HIS A 58 4.51 18.66 -4.59
C HIS A 58 3.90 17.30 -4.37
N PHE A 59 4.71 16.25 -4.50
CA PHE A 59 4.32 14.87 -4.30
C PHE A 59 4.97 14.32 -3.03
N ALA A 60 4.18 13.93 -2.04
CA ALA A 60 4.63 13.19 -0.88
C ALA A 60 4.60 11.69 -1.20
N ILE A 61 5.77 11.07 -1.26
CA ILE A 61 5.96 9.67 -1.68
C ILE A 61 6.52 8.87 -0.50
N GLY A 62 6.06 7.62 -0.34
CA GLY A 62 6.62 6.68 0.64
C GLY A 62 6.11 6.85 2.07
N PHE A 63 5.08 7.67 2.31
CA PHE A 63 4.49 7.87 3.64
C PHE A 63 3.42 6.85 3.99
N GLY A 64 2.67 6.36 3.01
CA GLY A 64 1.60 5.42 3.12
C GLY A 64 1.43 4.60 1.85
N ILE A 65 0.31 3.88 1.72
CA ILE A 65 -0.01 3.09 0.54
C ILE A 65 -0.26 4.01 -0.67
N ALA A 66 -1.01 5.11 -0.43
CA ALA A 66 -1.25 6.14 -1.44
C ALA A 66 -0.32 7.34 -1.25
N ASN A 67 0.00 8.02 -2.34
CA ASN A 67 0.70 9.30 -2.31
C ASN A 67 -0.30 10.44 -2.06
N SER A 68 0.18 11.51 -1.41
CA SER A 68 -0.57 12.76 -1.30
C SER A 68 0.10 13.84 -2.16
N ILE A 69 -0.70 14.71 -2.76
CA ILE A 69 -0.19 15.74 -3.67
C ILE A 69 -0.68 17.10 -3.19
N MET A 70 0.22 18.09 -3.13
CA MET A 70 -0.16 19.48 -2.94
C MET A 70 0.03 20.26 -4.23
N VAL A 71 -0.99 20.98 -4.63
CA VAL A 71 -0.95 21.93 -5.77
C VAL A 71 -1.01 23.35 -5.22
N GLU A 72 0.00 24.13 -5.51
CA GLU A 72 0.02 25.57 -5.18
C GLU A 72 -0.96 26.34 -6.07
N GLY A 73 -1.67 27.29 -5.48
CA GLY A 73 -2.55 28.20 -6.19
C GLY A 73 -2.53 29.60 -5.59
N ASP A 74 -3.10 30.54 -6.31
CA ASP A 74 -3.21 31.94 -5.87
C ASP A 74 -4.03 32.07 -4.58
N GLY A 75 -3.33 32.34 -3.47
CA GLY A 75 -3.95 32.54 -2.16
C GLY A 75 -4.37 31.27 -1.44
N GLY A 76 -3.95 30.09 -1.89
CA GLY A 76 -4.19 28.83 -1.19
C GLY A 76 -3.77 27.59 -1.95
N ASN A 77 -3.65 26.47 -1.24
CA ASN A 77 -3.22 25.19 -1.74
C ASN A 77 -4.40 24.22 -1.87
N ILE A 78 -4.30 23.28 -2.77
CA ILE A 78 -5.22 22.14 -2.93
C ILE A 78 -4.46 20.87 -2.59
N ILE A 79 -5.05 20.00 -1.78
CA ILE A 79 -4.54 18.66 -1.52
C ILE A 79 -5.31 17.66 -2.37
N ILE A 80 -4.60 16.77 -3.01
CA ILE A 80 -5.18 15.62 -3.73
C ILE A 80 -4.77 14.36 -2.96
N ASP A 81 -5.74 13.64 -2.44
CA ASP A 81 -5.63 12.50 -1.54
C ASP A 81 -4.91 12.82 -0.21
N ALA A 82 -5.51 12.40 0.88
CA ALA A 82 -5.10 12.80 2.24
C ALA A 82 -4.36 11.70 3.02
N SER A 83 -3.89 10.64 2.34
CA SER A 83 -3.24 9.50 2.98
C SER A 83 -4.20 8.57 3.77
N ASP A 84 -3.66 7.49 4.30
CA ASP A 84 -4.40 6.39 4.95
C ASP A 84 -4.59 6.57 6.46
N SER A 85 -3.94 7.57 7.07
CA SER A 85 -4.10 7.87 8.49
C SER A 85 -3.87 9.34 8.83
N VAL A 86 -4.47 9.79 9.93
CA VAL A 86 -4.25 11.11 10.51
C VAL A 86 -2.76 11.32 10.86
N PHE A 87 -2.09 10.28 11.33
CA PHE A 87 -0.69 10.34 11.72
C PHE A 87 0.26 10.58 10.52
N GLU A 88 -0.02 9.96 9.39
CA GLU A 88 0.75 10.19 8.16
C GLU A 88 0.39 11.51 7.50
N ALA A 89 -0.90 11.87 7.52
CA ALA A 89 -1.34 13.18 7.03
C ALA A 89 -0.65 14.33 7.78
N GLU A 90 -0.47 14.23 9.10
CA GLU A 90 0.26 15.23 9.90
C GLU A 90 1.70 15.40 9.43
N LYS A 91 2.40 14.30 9.20
CA LYS A 91 3.78 14.34 8.68
C LYS A 91 3.85 14.97 7.29
N ILE A 92 2.99 14.51 6.39
CA ILE A 92 2.92 15.01 5.01
C ILE A 92 2.59 16.52 5.02
N TYR A 93 1.60 16.94 5.80
CA TYR A 93 1.20 18.33 5.90
C TYR A 93 2.33 19.22 6.41
N SER A 94 3.07 18.75 7.42
CA SER A 94 4.23 19.49 7.95
C SER A 94 5.26 19.77 6.84
N LEU A 95 5.57 18.77 6.02
CA LEU A 95 6.49 18.90 4.89
C LEU A 95 5.93 19.80 3.76
N PHE A 96 4.62 19.75 3.52
CA PHE A 96 3.98 20.64 2.55
C PHE A 96 4.00 22.08 3.00
N VAL A 97 3.79 22.37 4.29
CA VAL A 97 3.90 23.72 4.85
C VAL A 97 5.31 24.28 4.71
N GLU A 98 6.35 23.46 4.81
CA GLU A 98 7.73 23.87 4.52
C GLU A 98 7.93 24.31 3.06
N GLN A 99 7.17 23.72 2.12
CA GLN A 99 7.23 24.12 0.71
C GLN A 99 6.40 25.38 0.43
N ASN A 100 5.17 25.43 0.96
CA ASN A 100 4.26 26.55 0.79
C ASN A 100 3.27 26.62 1.97
N SER A 101 3.33 27.69 2.74
CA SER A 101 2.51 27.89 3.95
C SER A 101 1.13 28.52 3.68
N ASN A 102 0.73 28.66 2.44
CA ASN A 102 -0.62 29.13 2.11
C ASN A 102 -1.68 28.17 2.66
N PRO A 103 -2.87 28.66 3.04
CA PRO A 103 -3.91 27.80 3.61
C PRO A 103 -4.42 26.78 2.59
N ILE A 104 -4.79 25.60 3.08
CA ILE A 104 -5.52 24.61 2.26
C ILE A 104 -6.92 25.15 1.97
N LYS A 105 -7.30 25.18 0.70
CA LYS A 105 -8.61 25.63 0.22
C LYS A 105 -9.54 24.48 -0.14
N ALA A 106 -8.99 23.36 -0.54
CA ALA A 106 -9.76 22.18 -0.91
C ALA A 106 -8.95 20.90 -0.71
N ILE A 107 -9.66 19.81 -0.46
CA ILE A 107 -9.15 18.45 -0.57
C ILE A 107 -9.95 17.76 -1.67
N ILE A 108 -9.26 17.13 -2.61
CA ILE A 108 -9.85 16.37 -3.71
C ILE A 108 -9.47 14.90 -3.49
N TYR A 109 -10.44 14.01 -3.50
CA TYR A 109 -10.19 12.59 -3.47
C TYR A 109 -10.29 12.02 -4.88
N THR A 110 -9.27 11.27 -5.29
CA THR A 110 -9.29 10.53 -6.56
C THR A 110 -10.37 9.46 -6.53
N HIS A 111 -10.54 8.83 -5.37
CA HIS A 111 -11.60 7.86 -5.10
C HIS A 111 -11.81 7.65 -3.60
N ASN A 112 -12.72 6.78 -3.20
CA ASN A 112 -13.22 6.64 -1.83
C ASN A 112 -12.52 5.59 -0.97
N HIS A 113 -11.38 5.06 -1.36
CA HIS A 113 -10.64 4.13 -0.53
C HIS A 113 -9.98 4.83 0.67
N GLY A 114 -9.80 4.10 1.77
CA GLY A 114 -9.31 4.64 3.03
C GLY A 114 -7.92 5.25 2.96
N ASP A 115 -7.04 4.65 2.17
CA ASP A 115 -5.67 5.12 1.91
C ASP A 115 -5.59 6.48 1.17
N HIS A 116 -6.72 6.97 0.66
CA HIS A 116 -6.85 8.30 0.04
C HIS A 116 -7.61 9.31 0.90
N THR A 117 -8.38 8.84 1.90
CA THR A 117 -9.37 9.68 2.57
C THR A 117 -9.21 9.80 4.08
N PHE A 118 -8.64 8.80 4.77
CA PHE A 118 -8.67 8.74 6.24
C PHE A 118 -7.82 9.81 6.91
N GLY A 119 -6.78 10.30 6.27
CA GLY A 119 -5.95 11.38 6.79
C GLY A 119 -6.63 12.76 6.82
N ALA A 120 -7.75 12.96 6.11
CA ALA A 120 -8.44 14.24 6.05
C ALA A 120 -9.09 14.69 7.37
N ALA A 121 -9.11 13.84 8.38
CA ALA A 121 -9.57 14.20 9.73
C ALA A 121 -8.51 14.98 10.52
N TYR A 122 -7.27 15.12 10.00
CA TYR A 122 -6.22 16.00 10.55
C TYR A 122 -6.52 17.45 10.25
#